data_da51bd9e2d2fb819c5191d0dac1b66a0
#
_entry.id   da51bd9e2d2fb819c5191d0dac1b66a0
#
_cell.length_a   1.000
_cell.length_b   1.000
_cell.length_c   1.000
_cell.angle_alpha   90.00
_cell.angle_beta   90.00
_cell.angle_gamma   90.00
#
_symmetry.space_group_name_H-M   'P 1'
#
loop_
_entity.id
_entity.type
_entity.pdbx_description
1 polymer ?
#
loop_
_entity_poly.entity_id
_entity_poly.type
_entity_poly.pdbx_seq_one_letter_code
_entity_poly.pdbx_strand_id
1 'polypeptide(L)'
;MVSLTRTTSDNKDFISLVKLLDAELAERDGKDHPFYAQFNKIDDIKYTVVAYENEKPVSCGAIKEYNPNTMEIKRMYTLPEFRGKGIATKVLIELEKWVKELGYEKCILETGEKQPEAIALYKKNGYKLIPNFGQYAEVENSVCFEKEMK
;
A
#
# COMPACT_ATOMS: atom_id res chain seq x y z
N MET A 1 -17.69 13.75 1.25
CA MET A 1 -17.19 13.37 -0.08
C MET A 1 -15.68 13.13 -0.01
N VAL A 2 -15.22 12.06 -0.59
CA VAL A 2 -13.79 11.71 -0.59
C VAL A 2 -13.13 12.27 -1.84
N SER A 3 -12.02 12.99 -1.65
CA SER A 3 -11.19 13.46 -2.75
C SER A 3 -9.81 12.77 -2.67
N LEU A 4 -9.20 12.59 -3.84
CA LEU A 4 -7.88 11.92 -3.95
C LEU A 4 -6.87 12.90 -4.50
N THR A 5 -5.69 12.96 -3.87
CA THR A 5 -4.61 13.86 -4.29
C THR A 5 -3.36 13.04 -4.58
N ARG A 6 -2.80 13.22 -5.77
CA ARG A 6 -1.51 12.63 -6.13
C ARG A 6 -0.40 13.56 -5.63
N THR A 7 0.58 12.99 -4.94
CA THR A 7 1.64 13.76 -4.31
C THR A 7 2.92 12.92 -4.21
N THR A 8 3.83 13.31 -3.31
CA THR A 8 5.08 12.59 -3.07
C THR A 8 5.21 12.24 -1.60
N SER A 9 6.24 11.47 -1.27
CA SER A 9 6.49 11.05 0.12
C SER A 9 6.83 12.23 1.05
N ASP A 10 7.07 13.43 0.51
CA ASP A 10 7.31 14.62 1.33
C ASP A 10 6.02 15.26 1.85
N ASN A 11 4.87 14.81 1.37
CA ASN A 11 3.57 15.35 1.80
C ASN A 11 3.36 15.08 3.29
N LYS A 12 3.04 16.13 4.05
CA LYS A 12 2.89 16.03 5.50
C LYS A 12 1.77 15.10 5.93
N ASP A 13 0.66 15.09 5.19
CA ASP A 13 -0.48 14.22 5.50
C ASP A 13 -0.13 12.76 5.23
N PHE A 14 0.60 12.49 4.15
CA PHE A 14 1.11 11.15 3.86
C PHE A 14 2.02 10.68 4.99
N ILE A 15 2.96 11.51 5.42
CA ILE A 15 3.91 11.18 6.49
C ILE A 15 3.16 10.87 7.79
N SER A 16 2.13 11.66 8.12
CA SER A 16 1.34 11.43 9.33
C SER A 16 0.60 10.10 9.28
N LEU A 17 0.00 9.77 8.13
CA LEU A 17 -0.72 8.50 7.96
C LEU A 17 0.25 7.31 8.02
N VAL A 18 1.44 7.43 7.44
CA VAL A 18 2.45 6.36 7.49
C VAL A 18 2.94 6.11 8.90
N LYS A 19 3.07 7.15 9.73
CA LYS A 19 3.42 6.97 11.14
C LYS A 19 2.37 6.13 11.88
N LEU A 20 1.09 6.36 11.57
CA LEU A 20 0.01 5.56 12.15
C LEU A 20 0.05 4.12 11.65
N LEU A 21 0.35 3.95 10.37
CA LEU A 21 0.52 2.62 9.78
C LEU A 21 1.65 1.86 10.48
N ASP A 22 2.81 2.50 10.66
CA ASP A 22 3.96 1.87 11.32
C ASP A 22 3.63 1.47 12.75
N ALA A 23 2.88 2.30 13.48
CA ALA A 23 2.46 1.98 14.84
C ALA A 23 1.53 0.76 14.87
N GLU A 24 0.59 0.68 13.91
CA GLU A 24 -0.32 -0.45 13.82
C GLU A 24 0.43 -1.73 13.44
N LEU A 25 1.38 -1.64 12.52
CA LEU A 25 2.20 -2.79 12.12
C LEU A 25 3.07 -3.28 13.28
N ALA A 26 3.62 -2.35 14.06
CA ALA A 26 4.41 -2.71 15.24
C ALA A 26 3.57 -3.54 16.23
N GLU A 27 2.32 -3.15 16.43
CA GLU A 27 1.41 -3.86 17.30
C GLU A 27 1.06 -5.24 16.77
N ARG A 28 0.76 -5.35 15.46
CA ARG A 28 0.38 -6.62 14.83
C ARG A 28 1.55 -7.58 14.69
N ASP A 29 2.72 -7.08 14.32
CA ASP A 29 3.92 -7.91 14.11
C ASP A 29 4.55 -8.37 15.43
N GLY A 30 4.33 -7.62 16.51
CA GLY A 30 4.90 -7.94 17.80
C GLY A 30 6.42 -8.00 17.76
N LYS A 31 6.98 -9.12 18.19
CA LYS A 31 8.44 -9.31 18.22
C LYS A 31 9.10 -9.33 16.86
N ASP A 32 8.33 -9.55 15.79
CA ASP A 32 8.86 -9.58 14.42
C ASP A 32 8.97 -8.17 13.83
N HIS A 33 8.44 -7.16 14.50
CA HIS A 33 8.41 -5.79 14.00
C HIS A 33 9.79 -5.24 13.62
N PRO A 34 10.85 -5.42 14.40
CA PRO A 34 12.17 -4.89 14.04
C PRO A 34 12.67 -5.41 12.69
N PHE A 35 12.33 -6.65 12.34
CA PHE A 35 12.69 -7.23 11.06
C PHE A 35 11.89 -6.58 9.92
N TYR A 36 10.57 -6.45 10.09
CA TYR A 36 9.71 -5.85 9.07
C TYR A 36 9.94 -4.34 8.92
N ALA A 37 10.27 -3.65 10.01
CA ALA A 37 10.48 -2.21 9.99
C ALA A 37 11.57 -1.79 9.01
N GLN A 38 12.58 -2.64 8.79
CA GLN A 38 13.64 -2.32 7.84
C GLN A 38 13.14 -2.20 6.40
N PHE A 39 12.01 -2.83 6.08
CA PHE A 39 11.39 -2.78 4.75
C PHE A 39 10.34 -1.66 4.64
N ASN A 40 10.00 -1.03 5.76
CA ASN A 40 8.93 -0.04 5.83
C ASN A 40 9.43 1.38 6.01
N LYS A 41 10.68 1.66 5.65
CA LYS A 41 11.22 3.01 5.73
C LYS A 41 10.53 3.90 4.70
N ILE A 42 10.30 5.15 5.07
CA ILE A 42 9.82 6.15 4.12
C ILE A 42 11.04 6.53 3.27
N ASP A 43 11.07 6.01 2.05
CA ASP A 43 12.07 6.39 1.06
C ASP A 43 11.52 7.56 0.24
N ASP A 44 12.33 8.06 -0.68
CA ASP A 44 11.89 9.06 -1.65
C ASP A 44 10.95 8.39 -2.66
N ILE A 45 9.69 8.23 -2.26
CA ILE A 45 8.67 7.68 -3.16
C ILE A 45 8.05 8.86 -3.91
N LYS A 46 8.13 8.80 -5.23
CA LYS A 46 7.64 9.89 -6.10
C LYS A 46 6.15 9.86 -6.33
N TYR A 47 5.51 8.72 -6.10
CA TYR A 47 4.11 8.51 -6.49
C TYR A 47 3.31 8.04 -5.29
N THR A 48 2.64 8.98 -4.64
CA THR A 48 1.76 8.67 -3.50
C THR A 48 0.38 9.27 -3.74
N VAL A 49 -0.62 8.68 -3.10
CA VAL A 49 -2.00 9.16 -3.14
C VAL A 49 -2.47 9.33 -1.70
N VAL A 50 -3.08 10.46 -1.41
CA VAL A 50 -3.73 10.72 -0.13
C VAL A 50 -5.21 10.97 -0.38
N ALA A 51 -6.05 10.31 0.38
CA ALA A 51 -7.50 10.51 0.32
C ALA A 51 -7.93 11.41 1.48
N TYR A 52 -8.82 12.35 1.17
CA TYR A 52 -9.35 13.31 2.15
C TYR A 52 -10.86 13.19 2.22
N GLU A 53 -11.39 13.29 3.41
CA GLU A 53 -12.82 13.46 3.62
C GLU A 53 -13.02 14.73 4.42
N ASN A 54 -13.73 15.70 3.82
CA ASN A 54 -13.93 17.02 4.43
C ASN A 54 -12.60 17.64 4.90
N GLU A 55 -11.61 17.60 4.01
CA GLU A 55 -10.26 18.14 4.23
C GLU A 55 -9.40 17.38 5.26
N LYS A 56 -9.93 16.29 5.82
CA LYS A 56 -9.17 15.45 6.75
C LYS A 56 -8.50 14.31 5.99
N PRO A 57 -7.17 14.10 6.13
CA PRO A 57 -6.51 12.95 5.51
C PRO A 57 -6.95 11.66 6.20
N VAL A 58 -7.51 10.72 5.43
CA VAL A 58 -8.10 9.51 6.00
C VAL A 58 -7.51 8.21 5.44
N SER A 59 -6.81 8.28 4.31
CA SER A 59 -6.24 7.07 3.70
C SER A 59 -5.09 7.46 2.79
N CYS A 60 -4.18 6.53 2.54
CA CYS A 60 -3.06 6.76 1.63
C CYS A 60 -2.58 5.46 1.01
N GLY A 61 -1.73 5.61 0.00
CA GLY A 61 -1.01 4.52 -0.63
C GLY A 61 0.09 5.08 -1.52
N ALA A 62 1.00 4.21 -1.94
CA ALA A 62 2.12 4.62 -2.77
C ALA A 62 2.48 3.52 -3.75
N ILE A 63 3.19 3.91 -4.81
CA ILE A 63 3.76 2.96 -5.75
C ILE A 63 5.23 3.28 -5.95
N LYS A 64 6.04 2.24 -6.09
CA LYS A 64 7.48 2.37 -6.30
C LYS A 64 7.90 1.36 -7.36
N GLU A 65 8.79 1.77 -8.27
CA GLU A 65 9.26 0.87 -9.31
C GLU A 65 9.98 -0.34 -8.70
N TYR A 66 9.54 -1.53 -9.11
CA TYR A 66 10.20 -2.78 -8.75
C TYR A 66 11.15 -3.21 -9.89
N ASN A 67 10.69 -3.14 -11.14
CA ASN A 67 11.49 -3.35 -12.33
C ASN A 67 10.85 -2.54 -13.47
N PRO A 68 11.43 -2.50 -14.68
CA PRO A 68 10.91 -1.66 -15.78
C PRO A 68 9.44 -1.90 -16.16
N ASN A 69 8.88 -3.07 -15.84
CA ASN A 69 7.50 -3.41 -16.18
C ASN A 69 6.55 -3.37 -14.99
N THR A 70 7.05 -3.27 -13.77
CA THR A 70 6.27 -3.57 -12.56
C THR A 70 6.44 -2.49 -11.51
N MET A 71 5.31 -2.03 -10.97
CA MET A 71 5.28 -1.16 -9.79
C MET A 71 4.88 -1.97 -8.57
N GLU A 72 5.51 -1.67 -7.44
CA GLU A 72 5.13 -2.26 -6.15
C GLU A 72 4.22 -1.29 -5.41
N ILE A 73 3.06 -1.79 -4.97
CA ILE A 73 2.14 -1.01 -4.13
C ILE A 73 2.63 -1.09 -2.70
N LYS A 74 2.75 0.08 -2.05
CA LYS A 74 3.29 0.21 -0.70
C LYS A 74 2.47 1.21 0.10
N ARG A 75 2.59 1.14 1.43
CA ARG A 75 2.05 2.16 2.35
C ARG A 75 0.55 2.34 2.27
N MET A 76 -0.20 1.29 1.95
CA MET A 76 -1.66 1.35 1.97
C MET A 76 -2.14 1.41 3.43
N TYR A 77 -2.88 2.45 3.75
CA TYR A 77 -3.42 2.63 5.09
C TYR A 77 -4.71 3.43 5.05
N THR A 78 -5.65 3.06 5.89
CA THR A 78 -6.89 3.81 6.10
C THR A 78 -7.12 3.91 7.61
N LEU A 79 -7.48 5.11 8.07
CA LEU A 79 -7.80 5.30 9.50
C LEU A 79 -8.90 4.31 9.90
N PRO A 80 -8.79 3.70 11.10
CA PRO A 80 -9.75 2.67 11.53
C PRO A 80 -11.21 3.10 11.42
N GLU A 81 -11.53 4.33 11.81
CA GLU A 81 -12.91 4.84 11.77
C GLU A 81 -13.45 5.05 10.36
N PHE A 82 -12.59 5.00 9.35
CA PHE A 82 -12.99 5.18 7.95
C PHE A 82 -12.92 3.88 7.14
N ARG A 83 -12.65 2.75 7.80
CA ARG A 83 -12.61 1.45 7.14
C ARG A 83 -14.01 0.94 6.85
N GLY A 84 -14.11 0.06 5.84
CA GLY A 84 -15.40 -0.52 5.45
C GLY A 84 -16.27 0.40 4.61
N LYS A 85 -15.71 1.51 4.12
CA LYS A 85 -16.45 2.50 3.33
C LYS A 85 -15.98 2.58 1.87
N GLY A 86 -15.06 1.69 1.47
CA GLY A 86 -14.54 1.67 0.11
C GLY A 86 -13.44 2.68 -0.18
N ILE A 87 -12.92 3.39 0.83
CA ILE A 87 -11.92 4.42 0.61
C ILE A 87 -10.58 3.81 0.17
N ALA A 88 -10.16 2.71 0.81
CA ALA A 88 -8.93 2.02 0.41
C ALA A 88 -9.00 1.55 -1.03
N THR A 89 -10.16 1.06 -1.48
CA THR A 89 -10.37 0.67 -2.87
C THR A 89 -10.20 1.85 -3.81
N LYS A 90 -10.70 3.03 -3.43
CA LYS A 90 -10.54 4.24 -4.24
C LYS A 90 -9.06 4.64 -4.38
N VAL A 91 -8.31 4.56 -3.29
CA VAL A 91 -6.86 4.84 -3.31
C VAL A 91 -6.15 3.84 -4.23
N LEU A 92 -6.48 2.56 -4.08
CA LEU A 92 -5.87 1.50 -4.88
C LEU A 92 -6.15 1.70 -6.37
N ILE A 93 -7.39 2.01 -6.73
CA ILE A 93 -7.76 2.26 -8.13
C ILE A 93 -7.03 3.47 -8.70
N GLU A 94 -6.88 4.52 -7.91
CA GLU A 94 -6.14 5.71 -8.35
C GLU A 94 -4.67 5.38 -8.60
N LEU A 95 -4.06 4.59 -7.72
CA LEU A 95 -2.69 4.12 -7.92
C LEU A 95 -2.58 3.28 -9.20
N GLU A 96 -3.52 2.38 -9.44
CA GLU A 96 -3.53 1.56 -10.64
C GLU A 96 -3.65 2.39 -11.92
N LYS A 97 -4.48 3.43 -11.89
CA LYS A 97 -4.58 4.37 -13.02
C LYS A 97 -3.22 5.01 -13.29
N TRP A 98 -2.55 5.43 -12.22
CA TRP A 98 -1.24 6.07 -12.33
C TRP A 98 -0.20 5.11 -12.90
N VAL A 99 -0.21 3.85 -12.46
CA VAL A 99 0.68 2.81 -12.99
C VAL A 99 0.53 2.69 -14.52
N LYS A 100 -0.72 2.67 -14.99
CA LYS A 100 -1.01 2.59 -16.42
C LYS A 100 -0.51 3.83 -17.16
N GLU A 101 -0.76 5.01 -16.59
CA GLU A 101 -0.31 6.27 -17.18
C GLU A 101 1.20 6.33 -17.31
N LEU A 102 1.92 5.74 -16.35
CA LEU A 102 3.39 5.69 -16.37
C LEU A 102 3.94 4.62 -17.29
N GLY A 103 3.08 3.79 -17.89
CA GLY A 103 3.48 2.78 -18.86
C GLY A 103 3.90 1.44 -18.28
N TYR A 104 3.62 1.20 -17.00
CA TYR A 104 3.92 -0.09 -16.39
C TYR A 104 2.79 -1.08 -16.64
N GLU A 105 3.12 -2.36 -16.68
CA GLU A 105 2.21 -3.43 -17.09
C GLU A 105 1.62 -4.21 -15.92
N LYS A 106 2.22 -4.10 -14.73
CA LYS A 106 1.83 -4.95 -13.60
C LYS A 106 2.04 -4.22 -12.27
N CYS A 107 1.17 -4.54 -11.31
CA CYS A 107 1.35 -4.17 -9.91
C CYS A 107 1.65 -5.42 -9.10
N ILE A 108 2.59 -5.32 -8.17
CA ILE A 108 2.84 -6.36 -7.17
C ILE A 108 2.74 -5.71 -5.79
N LEU A 109 2.56 -6.54 -4.78
CA LEU A 109 2.56 -6.06 -3.40
C LEU A 109 2.83 -7.20 -2.43
N GLU A 110 3.25 -6.82 -1.23
CA GLU A 110 3.41 -7.75 -0.12
C GLU A 110 2.60 -7.22 1.05
N THR A 111 1.96 -8.13 1.78
CA THR A 111 1.32 -7.81 3.04
C THR A 111 1.60 -8.95 4.02
N GLY A 112 1.33 -8.73 5.31
CA GLY A 112 1.54 -9.76 6.31
C GLY A 112 0.32 -10.65 6.48
N GLU A 113 0.55 -11.91 6.84
CA GLU A 113 -0.55 -12.85 7.10
C GLU A 113 -1.42 -12.40 8.28
N LYS A 114 -0.89 -11.53 9.15
CA LYS A 114 -1.63 -10.99 10.29
C LYS A 114 -2.51 -9.80 9.92
N GLN A 115 -2.66 -9.51 8.63
CA GLN A 115 -3.48 -8.41 8.12
C GLN A 115 -4.61 -8.94 7.23
N PRO A 116 -5.61 -9.62 7.80
CA PRO A 116 -6.68 -10.24 7.00
C PRO A 116 -7.50 -9.23 6.19
N GLU A 117 -7.70 -8.02 6.68
CA GLU A 117 -8.44 -6.99 5.94
C GLU A 117 -7.68 -6.54 4.68
N ALA A 118 -6.35 -6.48 4.74
CA ALA A 118 -5.55 -6.14 3.57
C ALA A 118 -5.62 -7.26 2.53
N ILE A 119 -5.48 -8.49 2.98
CA ILE A 119 -5.58 -9.67 2.10
C ILE A 119 -6.93 -9.68 1.40
N ALA A 120 -8.02 -9.45 2.14
CA ALA A 120 -9.37 -9.41 1.57
C ALA A 120 -9.51 -8.29 0.54
N LEU A 121 -8.95 -7.10 0.83
CA LEU A 121 -8.99 -5.96 -0.08
C LEU A 121 -8.36 -6.31 -1.44
N TYR A 122 -7.16 -6.89 -1.41
CA TYR A 122 -6.45 -7.20 -2.64
C TYR A 122 -7.13 -8.29 -3.45
N LYS A 123 -7.60 -9.36 -2.79
CA LYS A 123 -8.35 -10.42 -3.48
C LYS A 123 -9.62 -9.88 -4.13
N LYS A 124 -10.35 -9.03 -3.42
CA LYS A 124 -11.58 -8.42 -3.93
C LYS A 124 -11.30 -7.57 -5.17
N ASN A 125 -10.14 -6.96 -5.25
CA ASN A 125 -9.79 -6.07 -6.35
C ASN A 125 -9.01 -6.76 -7.47
N GLY A 126 -9.03 -8.09 -7.52
CA GLY A 126 -8.50 -8.84 -8.65
C GLY A 126 -7.04 -9.24 -8.55
N TYR A 127 -6.43 -9.06 -7.38
CA TYR A 127 -5.05 -9.49 -7.18
C TYR A 127 -4.99 -10.99 -6.97
N LYS A 128 -3.98 -11.61 -7.55
CA LYS A 128 -3.74 -13.06 -7.46
C LYS A 128 -2.57 -13.35 -6.55
N LEU A 129 -2.69 -14.40 -5.75
CA LEU A 129 -1.59 -14.85 -4.89
C LEU A 129 -0.43 -15.35 -5.74
N ILE A 130 0.78 -14.91 -5.40
CA ILE A 130 2.01 -15.36 -6.06
C ILE A 130 3.04 -15.78 -5.00
N PRO A 131 4.10 -16.51 -5.40
CA PRO A 131 5.21 -16.79 -4.49
C PRO A 131 5.83 -15.47 -4.01
N ASN A 132 6.37 -15.50 -2.79
CA ASN A 132 7.03 -14.32 -2.24
C ASN A 132 8.19 -13.89 -3.14
N PHE A 133 8.32 -12.58 -3.31
CA PHE A 133 9.31 -12.02 -4.24
C PHE A 133 10.34 -11.16 -3.54
N GLY A 134 11.46 -10.91 -4.24
CA GLY A 134 12.48 -9.97 -3.81
C GLY A 134 12.95 -10.21 -2.38
N GLN A 135 12.97 -9.16 -1.58
CA GLN A 135 13.39 -9.22 -0.19
C GLN A 135 12.48 -10.06 0.71
N TYR A 136 11.29 -10.41 0.23
CA TYR A 136 10.32 -11.20 0.98
C TYR A 136 10.37 -12.69 0.66
N ALA A 137 11.24 -13.11 -0.27
CA ALA A 137 11.25 -14.48 -0.80
C ALA A 137 11.34 -15.58 0.27
N GLU A 138 12.04 -15.31 1.37
CA GLU A 138 12.22 -16.28 2.45
C GLU A 138 11.50 -15.88 3.75
N VAL A 139 10.55 -14.94 3.66
CA VAL A 139 9.81 -14.46 4.82
C VAL A 139 8.48 -15.22 4.90
N GLU A 140 8.38 -16.16 5.83
CA GLU A 140 7.22 -17.06 5.96
C GLU A 140 5.90 -16.33 6.17
N ASN A 141 5.92 -15.22 6.90
CA ASN A 141 4.71 -14.48 7.25
C ASN A 141 4.25 -13.51 6.16
N SER A 142 5.01 -13.39 5.08
CA SER A 142 4.66 -12.51 3.97
C SER A 142 3.71 -13.19 3.00
N VAL A 143 2.77 -12.42 2.49
CA VAL A 143 1.81 -12.86 1.46
C VAL A 143 1.93 -11.89 0.31
N CYS A 144 2.22 -12.41 -0.88
CA CYS A 144 2.45 -11.57 -2.06
C CYS A 144 1.37 -11.76 -3.11
N PHE A 145 1.07 -10.69 -3.81
CA PHE A 145 0.02 -10.65 -4.83
C PHE A 145 0.49 -9.90 -6.07
N GLU A 146 -0.15 -10.17 -7.19
CA GLU A 146 0.06 -9.40 -8.42
C GLU A 146 -1.26 -9.17 -9.16
N LYS A 147 -1.27 -8.12 -9.97
CA LYS A 147 -2.39 -7.82 -10.88
C LYS A 147 -1.84 -7.20 -12.15
N GLU A 148 -2.25 -7.71 -13.30
CA GLU A 148 -1.87 -7.13 -14.58
C GLU A 148 -2.71 -5.88 -14.86
N MET A 149 -2.05 -4.84 -15.39
CA MET A 149 -2.70 -3.59 -15.76
C MET A 149 -3.06 -3.65 -17.23
N LYS A 150 -4.29 -3.96 -17.50
CA LYS A 150 -4.79 -4.07 -18.90
C LYS A 150 -5.58 -2.86 -19.32
#